data_2c29381a48524ca8edd8258b99097e58
#
_entry.id   2c29381a48524ca8edd8258b99097e58
#
_cell.length_a   1.000
_cell.length_b   1.000
_cell.length_c   1.000
_cell.angle_alpha   90.00
_cell.angle_beta   90.00
_cell.angle_gamma   90.00
#
_symmetry.space_group_name_H-M   'P 1'
#
loop_
_entity.id
_entity.type
_entity.pdbx_description
1 polymer ?
#
loop_
_entity_poly.entity_id
_entity_poly.type
_entity_poly.pdbx_seq_one_letter_code
_entity_poly.pdbx_strand_id
1 'polypeptide(L)'
;MPVMSYIDAINLAMKEEMERDDRVFVLGEDVGRKGGVFKATTGLYEQFGEERVLDTPLAESAIAGVAIGAAMYGMRPIAEMQFADFIMPAVNQIVSEAAKIRYRSNNDWSCPLVVRAPYGGGIHGALYHSQSVEAMFAGTPGLKIVIPSSPYDAKGLLKAAIRDEDPVLFFEHKRAYRLIKGEVSLDDYIVPIGKADVKREGDDITVITYGLAVHFAMQAAERLSVDGIEAHILDLRTVYPLDQAAIIKAASKTGKVLLVTEDNKEGSILSEVAAIIAEHCLFELDAPIQRLAGPDVPAMPYAPTMEKFYMISPEKIERAMRQLAAF
;
A
#
# COMPACT_ATOMS: atom_id res chain seq x y z
N MET A 1 -15.61 -18.28 4.97
CA MET A 1 -14.30 -17.76 5.42
C MET A 1 -14.53 -16.93 6.69
N PRO A 2 -13.64 -16.96 7.69
CA PRO A 2 -13.80 -16.09 8.86
C PRO A 2 -13.66 -14.62 8.47
N VAL A 3 -14.41 -13.75 9.16
CA VAL A 3 -14.26 -12.30 9.04
C VAL A 3 -13.24 -11.84 10.06
N MET A 4 -12.21 -11.13 9.62
CA MET A 4 -11.17 -10.58 10.48
C MET A 4 -10.88 -9.12 10.13
N SER A 5 -10.20 -8.41 11.03
CA SER A 5 -9.74 -7.06 10.75
C SER A 5 -8.52 -7.07 9.83
N TYR A 6 -8.25 -5.94 9.19
CA TYR A 6 -7.10 -5.78 8.32
C TYR A 6 -5.78 -6.06 9.06
N ILE A 7 -5.63 -5.61 10.31
CA ILE A 7 -4.42 -5.86 11.10
C ILE A 7 -4.29 -7.32 11.52
N ASP A 8 -5.40 -8.00 11.82
CA ASP A 8 -5.36 -9.43 12.15
C ASP A 8 -4.94 -10.27 10.93
N ALA A 9 -5.33 -9.87 9.72
CA ALA A 9 -4.91 -10.52 8.49
C ALA A 9 -3.39 -10.36 8.24
N ILE A 10 -2.82 -9.20 8.56
CA ILE A 10 -1.37 -8.95 8.51
C ILE A 10 -0.63 -9.82 9.54
N ASN A 11 -1.12 -9.86 10.78
CA ASN A 11 -0.55 -10.70 11.84
C ASN A 11 -0.58 -12.18 11.43
N LEU A 12 -1.73 -12.66 10.92
CA LEU A 12 -1.89 -14.03 10.45
C LEU A 12 -0.93 -14.37 9.31
N ALA A 13 -0.73 -13.45 8.35
CA ALA A 13 0.22 -13.66 7.26
C ALA A 13 1.65 -13.85 7.76
N MET A 14 2.11 -12.99 8.68
CA MET A 14 3.44 -13.13 9.28
C MET A 14 3.57 -14.44 10.06
N LYS A 15 2.58 -14.78 10.87
CA LYS A 15 2.55 -16.02 11.64
C LYS A 15 2.68 -17.25 10.73
N GLU A 16 1.84 -17.35 9.71
CA GLU A 16 1.85 -18.48 8.78
C GLU A 16 3.19 -18.60 8.02
N GLU A 17 3.80 -17.48 7.61
CA GLU A 17 5.09 -17.52 6.92
C GLU A 17 6.25 -17.85 7.87
N MET A 18 6.20 -17.42 9.11
CA MET A 18 7.18 -17.83 10.14
C MET A 18 7.04 -19.30 10.54
N GLU A 19 5.83 -19.87 10.53
CA GLU A 19 5.60 -21.30 10.72
C GLU A 19 6.08 -22.12 9.51
N ARG A 20 5.98 -21.57 8.30
CA ARG A 20 6.35 -22.26 7.05
C ARG A 20 7.86 -22.30 6.82
N ASP A 21 8.57 -21.22 7.17
CA ASP A 21 9.99 -21.04 6.82
C ASP A 21 10.76 -20.44 8.00
N ASP A 22 11.72 -21.21 8.52
CA ASP A 22 12.54 -20.82 9.69
C ASP A 22 13.46 -19.62 9.40
N ARG A 23 13.65 -19.23 8.14
CA ARG A 23 14.42 -18.06 7.75
C ARG A 23 13.64 -16.75 7.90
N VAL A 24 12.31 -16.81 8.02
CA VAL A 24 11.47 -15.62 8.19
C VAL A 24 11.56 -15.14 9.64
N PHE A 25 11.89 -13.88 9.84
CA PHE A 25 11.91 -13.24 11.17
C PHE A 25 11.46 -11.78 11.08
N VAL A 26 10.99 -11.24 12.20
CA VAL A 26 10.52 -9.85 12.31
C VAL A 26 11.53 -9.05 13.13
N LEU A 27 11.87 -7.84 12.70
CA LEU A 27 12.67 -6.90 13.46
C LEU A 27 12.11 -5.49 13.35
N GLY A 28 12.27 -4.71 14.40
CA GLY A 28 11.79 -3.33 14.47
C GLY A 28 11.63 -2.85 15.91
N GLU A 29 11.13 -1.63 16.05
CA GLU A 29 10.91 -1.04 17.37
C GLU A 29 9.63 -1.57 18.00
N ASP A 30 9.72 -2.05 19.25
CA ASP A 30 8.59 -2.54 20.02
C ASP A 30 7.83 -3.74 19.39
N VAL A 31 8.39 -4.40 18.39
CA VAL A 31 7.73 -5.52 17.67
C VAL A 31 7.67 -6.80 18.51
N GLY A 32 8.52 -6.94 19.50
CA GLY A 32 8.62 -8.10 20.40
C GLY A 32 7.49 -8.14 21.44
N ARG A 33 7.83 -8.06 22.72
CA ARG A 33 6.88 -8.21 23.84
C ARG A 33 5.69 -7.25 23.79
N LYS A 34 5.86 -6.05 23.24
CA LYS A 34 4.76 -5.08 23.07
C LYS A 34 3.82 -5.43 21.93
N GLY A 35 4.24 -6.22 20.96
CA GLY A 35 3.45 -6.60 19.80
C GLY A 35 3.28 -5.49 18.76
N GLY A 36 4.21 -4.54 18.71
CA GLY A 36 4.18 -3.35 17.84
C GLY A 36 3.28 -2.24 18.36
N VAL A 37 3.48 -1.03 17.84
CA VAL A 37 2.69 0.16 18.20
C VAL A 37 1.20 -0.03 17.88
N PHE A 38 0.90 -0.64 16.75
CA PHE A 38 -0.46 -0.93 16.31
C PHE A 38 -0.94 -2.34 16.64
N LYS A 39 -0.11 -3.16 17.31
CA LYS A 39 -0.40 -4.56 17.65
C LYS A 39 -0.38 -5.52 16.46
N ALA A 40 0.34 -5.19 15.41
CA ALA A 40 0.46 -6.05 14.22
C ALA A 40 1.28 -7.34 14.49
N THR A 41 2.20 -7.32 15.46
CA THR A 41 3.06 -8.45 15.80
C THR A 41 2.67 -9.15 17.11
N THR A 42 1.48 -8.86 17.65
CA THR A 42 0.99 -9.46 18.91
C THR A 42 0.99 -10.98 18.82
N GLY A 43 1.55 -11.64 19.85
CA GLY A 43 1.61 -13.10 19.96
C GLY A 43 2.75 -13.76 19.19
N LEU A 44 3.46 -13.04 18.30
CA LEU A 44 4.58 -13.62 17.55
C LEU A 44 5.79 -13.87 18.46
N TYR A 45 6.08 -12.94 19.39
CA TYR A 45 7.20 -13.11 20.32
C TYR A 45 7.02 -14.33 21.22
N GLU A 46 5.82 -14.53 21.75
CA GLU A 46 5.48 -15.66 22.60
C GLU A 46 5.58 -17.00 21.88
N GLN A 47 5.27 -17.00 20.58
CA GLN A 47 5.29 -18.21 19.77
C GLN A 47 6.68 -18.55 19.22
N PHE A 48 7.44 -17.54 18.76
CA PHE A 48 8.68 -17.76 17.99
C PHE A 48 9.95 -17.37 18.75
N GLY A 49 9.84 -16.68 19.89
CA GLY A 49 10.96 -16.27 20.72
C GLY A 49 11.73 -15.04 20.21
N GLU A 50 12.73 -14.64 21.02
CA GLU A 50 13.51 -13.43 20.79
C GLU A 50 14.46 -13.51 19.58
N GLU A 51 14.83 -14.72 19.15
CA GLU A 51 15.68 -14.92 17.97
C GLU A 51 14.94 -14.70 16.64
N ARG A 52 13.61 -14.78 16.69
CA ARG A 52 12.75 -14.65 15.49
C ARG A 52 11.88 -13.39 15.51
N VAL A 53 11.74 -12.72 16.67
CA VAL A 53 11.02 -11.45 16.83
C VAL A 53 11.89 -10.50 17.65
N LEU A 54 12.65 -9.65 16.95
CA LEU A 54 13.72 -8.86 17.52
C LEU A 54 13.28 -7.43 17.78
N ASP A 55 13.23 -7.01 19.04
CA ASP A 55 13.14 -5.61 19.39
C ASP A 55 14.49 -4.90 19.10
N THR A 56 14.43 -3.80 18.37
CA THR A 56 15.61 -3.00 18.03
C THR A 56 15.59 -1.67 18.77
N PRO A 57 16.75 -1.00 18.93
CA PRO A 57 16.78 0.42 19.25
C PRO A 57 16.08 1.24 18.15
N LEU A 58 15.68 2.49 18.48
CA LEU A 58 15.14 3.47 17.56
C LEU A 58 16.24 3.95 16.60
N ALA A 59 16.38 3.24 15.47
CA ALA A 59 17.41 3.52 14.48
C ALA A 59 17.05 2.87 13.13
N GLU A 60 16.16 3.49 12.36
CA GLU A 60 15.59 2.93 11.14
C GLU A 60 16.64 2.61 10.06
N SER A 61 17.72 3.41 10.00
CA SER A 61 18.85 3.09 9.12
C SER A 61 19.56 1.79 9.51
N ALA A 62 19.67 1.50 10.81
CA ALA A 62 20.24 0.26 11.28
C ALA A 62 19.26 -0.91 11.08
N ILE A 63 17.95 -0.71 11.34
CA ILE A 63 16.92 -1.72 11.09
C ILE A 63 16.97 -2.18 9.62
N ALA A 64 16.95 -1.24 8.68
CA ALA A 64 17.05 -1.55 7.26
C ALA A 64 18.40 -2.20 6.91
N GLY A 65 19.52 -1.68 7.42
CA GLY A 65 20.86 -2.20 7.14
C GLY A 65 21.06 -3.64 7.63
N VAL A 66 20.59 -3.95 8.85
CA VAL A 66 20.63 -5.32 9.40
C VAL A 66 19.76 -6.26 8.58
N ALA A 67 18.53 -5.83 8.23
CA ALA A 67 17.62 -6.61 7.41
C ALA A 67 18.21 -6.91 6.02
N ILE A 68 18.84 -5.94 5.36
CA ILE A 68 19.51 -6.14 4.08
C ILE A 68 20.66 -7.16 4.21
N GLY A 69 21.51 -7.02 5.23
CA GLY A 69 22.60 -7.96 5.48
C GLY A 69 22.11 -9.38 5.74
N ALA A 70 21.05 -9.53 6.54
CA ALA A 70 20.43 -10.81 6.80
C ALA A 70 19.80 -11.43 5.54
N ALA A 71 19.12 -10.62 4.72
CA ALA A 71 18.54 -11.07 3.46
C ALA A 71 19.62 -11.58 2.49
N MET A 72 20.71 -10.83 2.34
CA MET A 72 21.86 -11.27 1.52
C MET A 72 22.50 -12.56 2.03
N TYR A 73 22.40 -12.82 3.34
CA TYR A 73 22.91 -14.05 3.96
C TYR A 73 21.93 -15.22 3.90
N GLY A 74 20.77 -15.04 3.25
CA GLY A 74 19.79 -16.10 2.98
C GLY A 74 18.60 -16.12 3.93
N MET A 75 18.47 -15.16 4.85
CA MET A 75 17.29 -15.00 5.70
C MET A 75 16.18 -14.23 4.95
N ARG A 76 14.97 -14.20 5.51
CA ARG A 76 13.80 -13.48 5.00
C ARG A 76 13.25 -12.51 6.05
N PRO A 77 13.92 -11.37 6.24
CA PRO A 77 13.52 -10.38 7.24
C PRO A 77 12.25 -9.63 6.84
N ILE A 78 11.43 -9.37 7.88
CA ILE A 78 10.32 -8.42 7.84
C ILE A 78 10.72 -7.27 8.76
N ALA A 79 11.18 -6.16 8.18
CA ALA A 79 11.57 -4.96 8.91
C ALA A 79 10.38 -4.03 9.09
N GLU A 80 9.95 -3.76 10.33
CA GLU A 80 8.89 -2.82 10.62
C GLU A 80 9.46 -1.43 10.92
N MET A 81 9.02 -0.42 10.14
CA MET A 81 9.12 0.99 10.50
C MET A 81 7.84 1.36 11.23
N GLN A 82 7.93 1.95 12.43
CA GLN A 82 6.74 2.23 13.25
C GLN A 82 5.70 3.11 12.53
N PHE A 83 6.18 4.04 11.71
CA PHE A 83 5.39 4.90 10.83
C PHE A 83 6.15 5.12 9.52
N ALA A 84 5.42 5.24 8.41
CA ALA A 84 6.03 5.57 7.12
C ALA A 84 6.80 6.90 7.15
N ASP A 85 6.35 7.84 7.98
CA ASP A 85 7.02 9.12 8.24
C ASP A 85 8.48 8.95 8.73
N PHE A 86 8.79 7.86 9.43
CA PHE A 86 10.11 7.58 10.00
C PHE A 86 11.02 6.75 9.08
N ILE A 87 10.57 6.42 7.89
CA ILE A 87 11.38 5.65 6.92
C ILE A 87 12.57 6.47 6.37
N MET A 88 12.54 7.80 6.53
CA MET A 88 13.52 8.72 5.92
C MET A 88 14.99 8.41 6.25
N PRO A 89 15.38 8.07 7.50
CA PRO A 89 16.75 7.67 7.82
C PRO A 89 17.20 6.38 7.10
N ALA A 90 16.25 5.52 6.68
CA ALA A 90 16.51 4.26 5.98
C ALA A 90 16.51 4.37 4.45
N VAL A 91 16.20 5.55 3.88
CA VAL A 91 16.09 5.74 2.42
C VAL A 91 17.36 5.32 1.69
N ASN A 92 18.54 5.69 2.19
CA ASN A 92 19.81 5.30 1.56
C ASN A 92 19.96 3.78 1.50
N GLN A 93 19.67 3.06 2.58
CA GLN A 93 19.76 1.61 2.64
C GLN A 93 18.78 0.95 1.66
N ILE A 94 17.56 1.47 1.58
CA ILE A 94 16.51 0.93 0.70
C ILE A 94 16.84 1.22 -0.77
N VAL A 95 17.08 2.49 -1.11
CA VAL A 95 17.21 2.96 -2.51
C VAL A 95 18.59 2.66 -3.10
N SER A 96 19.65 2.87 -2.31
CA SER A 96 21.03 2.72 -2.81
C SER A 96 21.55 1.30 -2.68
N GLU A 97 21.09 0.54 -1.69
CA GLU A 97 21.56 -0.81 -1.41
C GLU A 97 20.52 -1.87 -1.81
N ALA A 98 19.42 -2.02 -1.08
CA ALA A 98 18.47 -3.11 -1.28
C ALA A 98 17.97 -3.21 -2.74
N ALA A 99 17.54 -2.09 -3.32
CA ALA A 99 17.04 -2.04 -4.69
C ALA A 99 18.04 -2.50 -5.74
N LYS A 100 19.36 -2.41 -5.47
CA LYS A 100 20.40 -2.60 -6.47
C LYS A 100 21.20 -3.89 -6.29
N ILE A 101 21.00 -4.64 -5.21
CA ILE A 101 21.81 -5.83 -4.89
C ILE A 101 21.80 -6.83 -6.05
N ARG A 102 20.66 -7.22 -6.54
CA ARG A 102 20.52 -8.17 -7.66
C ARG A 102 21.22 -7.66 -8.92
N TYR A 103 20.99 -6.41 -9.27
CA TYR A 103 21.58 -5.81 -10.48
C TYR A 103 23.11 -5.70 -10.37
N ARG A 104 23.66 -5.14 -9.27
CA ARG A 104 25.10 -4.93 -9.10
C ARG A 104 25.88 -6.23 -8.93
N SER A 105 25.24 -7.30 -8.44
CA SER A 105 25.87 -8.62 -8.30
C SER A 105 25.74 -9.48 -9.55
N ASN A 106 25.21 -8.94 -10.65
CA ASN A 106 24.93 -9.71 -11.87
C ASN A 106 24.03 -10.92 -11.59
N ASN A 107 23.03 -10.76 -10.73
CA ASN A 107 22.09 -11.79 -10.30
C ASN A 107 22.66 -12.90 -9.39
N ASP A 108 23.88 -12.73 -8.88
CA ASP A 108 24.49 -13.70 -7.95
C ASP A 108 23.81 -13.64 -6.56
N TRP A 109 23.31 -12.46 -6.16
CA TRP A 109 22.66 -12.23 -4.89
C TRP A 109 21.25 -11.68 -5.05
N SER A 110 20.34 -12.13 -4.19
CA SER A 110 19.01 -11.60 -3.99
C SER A 110 18.92 -10.78 -2.69
N CYS A 111 17.80 -10.06 -2.52
CA CYS A 111 17.52 -9.33 -1.28
C CYS A 111 16.04 -9.55 -0.88
N PRO A 112 15.68 -10.76 -0.41
CA PRO A 112 14.31 -11.10 -0.01
C PRO A 112 13.92 -10.39 1.30
N LEU A 113 13.67 -9.09 1.20
CA LEU A 113 13.37 -8.19 2.31
C LEU A 113 11.97 -7.61 2.17
N VAL A 114 11.19 -7.64 3.24
CA VAL A 114 9.96 -6.85 3.36
C VAL A 114 10.19 -5.70 4.33
N VAL A 115 9.94 -4.47 3.87
CA VAL A 115 9.86 -3.29 4.76
C VAL A 115 8.40 -2.94 4.92
N ARG A 116 7.83 -3.18 6.11
CA ARG A 116 6.46 -2.80 6.47
C ARG A 116 6.47 -1.40 7.08
N ALA A 117 5.55 -0.56 6.65
CA ALA A 117 5.40 0.77 7.22
C ALA A 117 3.93 1.21 7.23
N PRO A 118 3.36 1.52 8.41
CA PRO A 118 2.03 2.12 8.53
C PRO A 118 2.02 3.55 8.00
N TYR A 119 1.18 3.84 6.97
CA TYR A 119 1.10 5.14 6.31
C TYR A 119 -0.29 5.77 6.42
N GLY A 120 -0.44 7.01 5.92
CA GLY A 120 -1.72 7.70 5.74
C GLY A 120 -2.22 8.41 6.99
N GLY A 121 -3.22 9.27 6.81
CA GLY A 121 -3.81 10.11 7.85
C GLY A 121 -5.09 9.58 8.46
N GLY A 122 -5.87 10.52 9.06
CA GLY A 122 -7.16 10.24 9.66
C GLY A 122 -7.09 9.61 11.06
N ILE A 123 -5.97 9.75 11.74
CA ILE A 123 -5.73 9.30 13.11
C ILE A 123 -5.34 10.45 14.06
N HIS A 124 -5.43 11.70 13.59
CA HIS A 124 -4.96 12.90 14.28
C HIS A 124 -3.45 12.86 14.61
N GLY A 125 -2.65 12.27 13.70
CA GLY A 125 -1.21 12.10 13.88
C GLY A 125 -0.38 13.32 13.51
N ALA A 126 -0.98 14.35 12.93
CA ALA A 126 -0.31 15.56 12.43
C ALA A 126 0.86 15.27 11.47
N LEU A 127 1.87 16.14 11.44
CA LEU A 127 2.91 16.16 10.42
C LEU A 127 3.87 14.96 10.41
N TYR A 128 4.08 14.28 11.54
CA TYR A 128 5.07 13.20 11.62
C TYR A 128 4.46 11.78 11.76
N HIS A 129 3.12 11.68 11.63
CA HIS A 129 2.43 10.40 11.80
C HIS A 129 1.28 10.21 10.81
N SER A 130 1.27 10.95 9.68
CA SER A 130 0.13 10.95 8.77
C SER A 130 0.51 11.00 7.29
N GLN A 131 1.78 10.86 6.96
CA GLN A 131 2.23 11.04 5.58
C GLN A 131 1.98 9.82 4.70
N SER A 132 1.80 10.09 3.41
CA SER A 132 1.89 9.16 2.31
C SER A 132 3.25 9.35 1.66
N VAL A 133 4.07 8.30 1.61
CA VAL A 133 5.48 8.38 1.17
C VAL A 133 5.80 7.45 0.00
N GLU A 134 4.83 6.72 -0.49
CA GLU A 134 4.98 5.69 -1.52
C GLU A 134 5.56 6.23 -2.83
N ALA A 135 5.18 7.45 -3.21
CA ALA A 135 5.67 8.09 -4.43
C ALA A 135 7.19 8.34 -4.41
N MET A 136 7.78 8.56 -3.24
CA MET A 136 9.23 8.75 -3.10
C MET A 136 10.05 7.55 -3.56
N PHE A 137 9.47 6.36 -3.46
CA PHE A 137 10.15 5.10 -3.79
C PHE A 137 9.78 4.57 -5.17
N ALA A 138 8.66 5.00 -5.75
CA ALA A 138 8.14 4.48 -7.01
C ALA A 138 9.07 4.71 -8.22
N GLY A 139 9.93 5.72 -8.15
CA GLY A 139 10.95 5.97 -9.15
C GLY A 139 12.25 5.18 -8.96
N THR A 140 12.27 4.13 -8.11
CA THR A 140 13.47 3.33 -7.81
C THR A 140 13.36 1.92 -8.38
N PRO A 141 13.93 1.66 -9.59
CA PRO A 141 13.95 0.31 -10.15
C PRO A 141 14.67 -0.68 -9.22
N GLY A 142 14.09 -1.89 -9.10
CA GLY A 142 14.58 -2.94 -8.20
C GLY A 142 13.77 -3.05 -6.90
N LEU A 143 12.94 -2.07 -6.57
CA LEU A 143 11.94 -2.18 -5.50
C LEU A 143 10.60 -2.69 -6.06
N LYS A 144 9.76 -3.21 -5.17
CA LYS A 144 8.32 -3.41 -5.39
C LYS A 144 7.57 -2.67 -4.27
N ILE A 145 6.40 -2.09 -4.59
CA ILE A 145 5.62 -1.31 -3.61
C ILE A 145 4.18 -1.78 -3.64
N VAL A 146 3.70 -2.26 -2.50
CA VAL A 146 2.40 -2.89 -2.33
C VAL A 146 1.57 -2.15 -1.29
N ILE A 147 0.31 -1.90 -1.60
CA ILE A 147 -0.61 -1.16 -0.73
C ILE A 147 -1.98 -1.84 -0.75
N PRO A 148 -2.20 -2.88 0.05
CA PRO A 148 -3.48 -3.59 0.07
C PRO A 148 -4.63 -2.73 0.59
N SER A 149 -5.84 -2.99 0.07
CA SER A 149 -7.05 -2.31 0.50
C SER A 149 -7.94 -3.16 1.42
N SER A 150 -7.86 -4.48 1.36
CA SER A 150 -8.72 -5.42 2.09
C SER A 150 -7.92 -6.38 2.96
N PRO A 151 -8.54 -7.02 3.98
CA PRO A 151 -7.91 -8.08 4.76
C PRO A 151 -7.42 -9.27 3.91
N TYR A 152 -8.20 -9.67 2.90
CA TYR A 152 -7.81 -10.71 1.96
C TYR A 152 -6.53 -10.34 1.20
N ASP A 153 -6.50 -9.13 0.64
CA ASP A 153 -5.33 -8.64 -0.08
C ASP A 153 -4.12 -8.45 0.86
N ALA A 154 -4.35 -7.96 2.09
CA ALA A 154 -3.29 -7.76 3.08
C ALA A 154 -2.58 -9.07 3.41
N LYS A 155 -3.33 -10.16 3.69
CA LYS A 155 -2.75 -11.48 3.92
C LYS A 155 -2.04 -11.99 2.66
N GLY A 156 -2.73 -12.01 1.52
CA GLY A 156 -2.20 -12.64 0.31
C GLY A 156 -1.00 -11.91 -0.28
N LEU A 157 -1.00 -10.57 -0.28
CA LEU A 157 0.12 -9.75 -0.76
C LEU A 157 1.30 -9.78 0.19
N LEU A 158 1.09 -9.80 1.53
CA LEU A 158 2.19 -9.90 2.48
C LEU A 158 2.90 -11.25 2.37
N LYS A 159 2.16 -12.33 2.22
CA LYS A 159 2.75 -13.66 1.94
C LYS A 159 3.53 -13.66 0.63
N ALA A 160 2.98 -13.05 -0.43
CA ALA A 160 3.70 -12.91 -1.70
C ALA A 160 4.98 -12.09 -1.55
N ALA A 161 4.95 -11.00 -0.77
CA ALA A 161 6.11 -10.16 -0.49
C ALA A 161 7.20 -10.90 0.30
N ILE A 162 6.83 -11.68 1.33
CA ILE A 162 7.77 -12.47 2.11
C ILE A 162 8.42 -13.58 1.26
N ARG A 163 7.69 -14.12 0.28
CA ARG A 163 8.18 -15.16 -0.63
C ARG A 163 8.96 -14.61 -1.82
N ASP A 164 8.94 -13.30 -2.05
CA ASP A 164 9.66 -12.64 -3.14
C ASP A 164 11.17 -12.68 -2.90
N GLU A 165 11.94 -12.71 -3.99
CA GLU A 165 13.41 -12.69 -3.93
C GLU A 165 14.01 -11.27 -4.01
N ASP A 166 13.16 -10.26 -4.24
CA ASP A 166 13.53 -8.85 -4.33
C ASP A 166 12.86 -8.03 -3.23
N PRO A 167 13.39 -6.85 -2.87
CA PRO A 167 12.86 -6.06 -1.76
C PRO A 167 11.45 -5.50 -2.08
N VAL A 168 10.55 -5.66 -1.11
CA VAL A 168 9.17 -5.17 -1.19
C VAL A 168 8.93 -4.16 -0.07
N LEU A 169 8.49 -2.97 -0.42
CA LEU A 169 7.91 -2.01 0.51
C LEU A 169 6.40 -2.31 0.64
N PHE A 170 5.96 -2.59 1.84
CA PHE A 170 4.60 -2.97 2.16
C PHE A 170 3.96 -1.88 3.02
N PHE A 171 3.21 -0.98 2.38
CA PHE A 171 2.57 0.13 3.07
C PHE A 171 1.15 -0.23 3.51
N GLU A 172 0.86 0.01 4.78
CA GLU A 172 -0.39 -0.37 5.44
C GLU A 172 -1.11 0.88 5.94
N HIS A 173 -2.33 1.13 5.44
CA HIS A 173 -3.04 2.33 5.86
C HIS A 173 -3.50 2.22 7.33
N LYS A 174 -2.95 3.06 8.22
CA LYS A 174 -3.17 3.01 9.67
C LYS A 174 -4.64 2.99 10.08
N ARG A 175 -5.45 3.84 9.43
CA ARG A 175 -6.89 3.91 9.70
C ARG A 175 -7.63 2.65 9.27
N ALA A 176 -7.13 1.93 8.27
CA ALA A 176 -7.72 0.68 7.82
C ALA A 176 -7.58 -0.45 8.85
N TYR A 177 -6.57 -0.44 9.69
CA TYR A 177 -6.25 -1.53 10.61
C TYR A 177 -7.45 -2.08 11.39
N ARG A 178 -8.30 -1.18 11.91
CA ARG A 178 -9.48 -1.56 12.70
C ARG A 178 -10.80 -1.22 12.03
N LEU A 179 -10.78 -0.30 11.07
CA LEU A 179 -11.97 0.14 10.34
C LEU A 179 -12.41 -0.92 9.33
N ILE A 180 -11.46 -1.53 8.64
CA ILE A 180 -11.75 -2.46 7.54
C ILE A 180 -11.73 -3.89 8.07
N LYS A 181 -12.83 -4.59 7.81
CA LYS A 181 -13.01 -6.02 8.08
C LYS A 181 -13.47 -6.71 6.82
N GLY A 182 -13.10 -7.97 6.67
CA GLY A 182 -13.50 -8.76 5.50
C GLY A 182 -13.24 -10.24 5.71
N GLU A 183 -13.76 -11.04 4.82
CA GLU A 183 -13.52 -12.49 4.79
C GLU A 183 -12.09 -12.77 4.34
N VAL A 184 -11.43 -13.69 5.04
CA VAL A 184 -10.07 -14.14 4.73
C VAL A 184 -10.04 -15.66 4.75
N SER A 185 -9.48 -16.29 3.71
CA SER A 185 -9.26 -17.72 3.72
C SER A 185 -8.18 -18.09 4.73
N LEU A 186 -8.39 -19.21 5.43
CA LEU A 186 -7.35 -19.84 6.27
C LEU A 186 -6.43 -20.76 5.46
N ASP A 187 -6.76 -21.00 4.20
CA ASP A 187 -5.90 -21.74 3.29
C ASP A 187 -4.61 -20.96 2.98
N ASP A 188 -3.59 -21.67 2.52
CA ASP A 188 -2.39 -21.05 1.98
C ASP A 188 -2.66 -20.46 0.60
N TYR A 189 -2.69 -19.14 0.50
CA TYR A 189 -2.83 -18.42 -0.77
C TYR A 189 -1.92 -17.20 -0.82
N ILE A 190 -1.62 -16.77 -2.01
CA ILE A 190 -0.95 -15.50 -2.30
C ILE A 190 -1.80 -14.67 -3.26
N VAL A 191 -1.66 -13.35 -3.18
CA VAL A 191 -2.12 -12.42 -4.21
C VAL A 191 -0.90 -11.98 -5.00
N PRO A 192 -0.89 -12.11 -6.33
CA PRO A 192 0.28 -11.76 -7.14
C PRO A 192 0.60 -10.27 -7.06
N ILE A 193 1.87 -9.92 -6.79
CA ILE A 193 2.38 -8.54 -6.88
C ILE A 193 2.35 -8.09 -8.35
N GLY A 194 2.00 -6.84 -8.60
CA GLY A 194 1.88 -6.28 -9.94
C GLY A 194 0.55 -6.57 -10.64
N LYS A 195 -0.47 -7.02 -9.88
CA LYS A 195 -1.82 -7.27 -10.40
C LYS A 195 -2.87 -6.43 -9.67
N ALA A 196 -3.53 -5.58 -10.45
CA ALA A 196 -4.70 -4.81 -10.00
C ALA A 196 -5.95 -5.68 -9.88
N ASP A 197 -6.97 -5.16 -9.20
CA ASP A 197 -8.25 -5.86 -8.98
C ASP A 197 -9.44 -4.96 -9.24
N VAL A 198 -10.44 -5.48 -9.94
CA VAL A 198 -11.70 -4.80 -10.17
C VAL A 198 -12.62 -5.03 -8.97
N LYS A 199 -12.80 -4.00 -8.15
CA LYS A 199 -13.68 -4.07 -6.96
C LYS A 199 -15.14 -3.86 -7.29
N ARG A 200 -15.43 -3.17 -8.38
CA ARG A 200 -16.79 -2.93 -8.88
C ARG A 200 -16.78 -2.78 -10.39
N GLU A 201 -17.69 -3.45 -11.05
CA GLU A 201 -17.97 -3.24 -12.47
C GLU A 201 -18.93 -2.05 -12.65
N GLY A 202 -18.76 -1.29 -13.71
CA GLY A 202 -19.58 -0.16 -14.09
C GLY A 202 -19.19 0.33 -15.49
N ASP A 203 -20.04 1.09 -16.16
CA ASP A 203 -19.88 1.43 -17.58
C ASP A 203 -19.85 2.95 -17.83
N ASP A 204 -20.03 3.79 -16.80
CA ASP A 204 -20.11 5.25 -16.98
C ASP A 204 -18.81 5.96 -16.62
N ILE A 205 -18.14 5.56 -15.55
CA ILE A 205 -16.94 6.23 -15.03
C ILE A 205 -15.97 5.18 -14.49
N THR A 206 -14.68 5.32 -14.77
CA THR A 206 -13.61 4.55 -14.11
C THR A 206 -12.98 5.34 -12.98
N VAL A 207 -12.90 4.75 -11.80
CA VAL A 207 -12.11 5.25 -10.68
C VAL A 207 -10.91 4.33 -10.46
N ILE A 208 -9.70 4.87 -10.52
CA ILE A 208 -8.46 4.13 -10.25
C ILE A 208 -7.86 4.66 -8.95
N THR A 209 -7.60 3.77 -8.00
CA THR A 209 -7.14 4.14 -6.66
C THR A 209 -6.46 2.95 -5.96
N TYR A 210 -6.05 3.13 -4.71
CA TYR A 210 -5.42 2.09 -3.88
C TYR A 210 -5.64 2.35 -2.38
N GLY A 211 -5.36 1.35 -1.55
CA GLY A 211 -5.43 1.44 -0.10
C GLY A 211 -6.81 1.83 0.43
N LEU A 212 -6.87 2.71 1.42
CA LEU A 212 -8.14 3.10 2.05
C LEU A 212 -9.10 3.82 1.09
N ALA A 213 -8.58 4.54 0.10
CA ALA A 213 -9.40 5.29 -0.84
C ALA A 213 -10.29 4.39 -1.71
N VAL A 214 -9.96 3.11 -1.87
CA VAL A 214 -10.84 2.10 -2.52
C VAL A 214 -12.19 2.02 -1.81
N HIS A 215 -12.20 1.97 -0.49
CA HIS A 215 -13.45 1.89 0.29
C HIS A 215 -14.28 3.17 0.19
N PHE A 216 -13.63 4.33 0.11
CA PHE A 216 -14.32 5.59 -0.10
C PHE A 216 -14.88 5.70 -1.51
N ALA A 217 -14.17 5.19 -2.52
CA ALA A 217 -14.66 5.12 -3.89
C ALA A 217 -15.86 4.18 -4.00
N MET A 218 -15.85 3.03 -3.33
CA MET A 218 -16.98 2.10 -3.27
C MET A 218 -18.23 2.76 -2.67
N GLN A 219 -18.08 3.46 -1.52
CA GLN A 219 -19.18 4.18 -0.90
C GLN A 219 -19.74 5.31 -1.81
N ALA A 220 -18.87 6.03 -2.50
CA ALA A 220 -19.28 7.05 -3.47
C ALA A 220 -20.05 6.42 -4.64
N ALA A 221 -19.57 5.30 -5.18
CA ALA A 221 -20.20 4.58 -6.26
C ALA A 221 -21.60 4.04 -5.89
N GLU A 222 -21.76 3.51 -4.67
CA GLU A 222 -23.07 3.08 -4.16
C GLU A 222 -24.08 4.23 -4.12
N ARG A 223 -23.65 5.44 -3.75
CA ARG A 223 -24.53 6.63 -3.76
C ARG A 223 -24.89 7.07 -5.17
N LEU A 224 -23.94 7.01 -6.12
CA LEU A 224 -24.19 7.41 -7.50
C LEU A 224 -25.08 6.43 -8.26
N SER A 225 -25.02 5.13 -7.92
CA SER A 225 -25.86 4.11 -8.59
C SER A 225 -27.37 4.36 -8.37
N VAL A 226 -27.77 5.04 -7.29
CA VAL A 226 -29.14 5.45 -7.05
C VAL A 226 -29.64 6.43 -8.12
N ASP A 227 -28.71 7.22 -8.70
CA ASP A 227 -28.97 8.18 -9.76
C ASP A 227 -28.68 7.61 -11.16
N GLY A 228 -28.43 6.30 -11.25
CA GLY A 228 -28.16 5.58 -12.50
C GLY A 228 -26.75 5.79 -13.08
N ILE A 229 -25.79 6.22 -12.25
CA ILE A 229 -24.37 6.36 -12.66
C ILE A 229 -23.59 5.19 -12.12
N GLU A 230 -23.09 4.33 -13.01
CA GLU A 230 -22.39 3.08 -12.66
C GLU A 230 -20.86 3.22 -12.79
N ALA A 231 -20.17 3.20 -11.66
CA ALA A 231 -18.73 3.35 -11.60
C ALA A 231 -17.99 2.01 -11.65
N HIS A 232 -16.98 1.94 -12.52
CA HIS A 232 -15.96 0.90 -12.53
C HIS A 232 -14.82 1.28 -11.56
N ILE A 233 -14.51 0.43 -10.58
CA ILE A 233 -13.48 0.73 -9.57
C ILE A 233 -12.34 -0.26 -9.69
N LEU A 234 -11.15 0.26 -10.03
CA LEU A 234 -9.90 -0.48 -10.11
C LEU A 234 -9.02 -0.17 -8.89
N ASP A 235 -8.74 -1.20 -8.10
CA ASP A 235 -7.76 -1.17 -7.01
C ASP A 235 -6.39 -1.59 -7.57
N LEU A 236 -5.41 -0.69 -7.51
CA LEU A 236 -4.07 -0.97 -8.01
C LEU A 236 -3.34 -2.05 -7.20
N ARG A 237 -3.59 -2.18 -5.90
CA ARG A 237 -2.91 -3.11 -4.97
C ARG A 237 -1.39 -2.98 -4.96
N THR A 238 -0.79 -2.88 -6.13
CA THR A 238 0.65 -2.66 -6.34
C THR A 238 0.83 -1.35 -7.09
N VAL A 239 1.57 -0.44 -6.50
CA VAL A 239 1.84 0.87 -7.11
C VAL A 239 3.19 0.92 -7.82
N TYR A 240 4.02 -0.10 -7.61
CA TYR A 240 5.23 -0.36 -8.40
C TYR A 240 5.62 -1.85 -8.33
N PRO A 241 5.73 -2.59 -9.46
CA PRO A 241 5.32 -2.15 -10.80
C PRO A 241 3.80 -2.03 -10.95
N LEU A 242 3.34 -1.08 -11.76
CA LEU A 242 1.92 -0.91 -12.09
C LEU A 242 1.43 -2.01 -13.04
N ASP A 243 0.18 -2.45 -12.87
CA ASP A 243 -0.52 -3.29 -13.86
C ASP A 243 -1.04 -2.42 -15.02
N GLN A 244 -0.14 -2.05 -15.92
CA GLN A 244 -0.46 -1.18 -17.06
C GLN A 244 -1.61 -1.73 -17.90
N ALA A 245 -1.65 -3.04 -18.12
CA ALA A 245 -2.71 -3.66 -18.91
C ALA A 245 -4.10 -3.48 -18.27
N ALA A 246 -4.20 -3.62 -16.93
CA ALA A 246 -5.45 -3.38 -16.21
C ALA A 246 -5.84 -1.89 -16.23
N ILE A 247 -4.88 -0.98 -16.08
CA ILE A 247 -5.10 0.47 -16.14
C ILE A 247 -5.64 0.88 -17.52
N ILE A 248 -4.99 0.45 -18.60
CA ILE A 248 -5.41 0.71 -19.98
C ILE A 248 -6.82 0.18 -20.22
N LYS A 249 -7.06 -1.08 -19.88
CA LYS A 249 -8.38 -1.71 -20.05
C LYS A 249 -9.47 -0.97 -19.29
N ALA A 250 -9.20 -0.55 -18.05
CA ALA A 250 -10.18 0.18 -17.24
C ALA A 250 -10.46 1.59 -17.80
N ALA A 251 -9.42 2.30 -18.25
CA ALA A 251 -9.58 3.63 -18.84
C ALA A 251 -10.36 3.58 -20.15
N SER A 252 -10.02 2.66 -21.05
CA SER A 252 -10.70 2.49 -22.34
C SER A 252 -12.15 2.02 -22.21
N LYS A 253 -12.49 1.38 -21.08
CA LYS A 253 -13.84 0.86 -20.86
C LYS A 253 -14.90 1.97 -20.78
N THR A 254 -14.58 3.08 -20.12
CA THR A 254 -15.58 4.14 -19.86
C THR A 254 -15.25 5.49 -20.50
N GLY A 255 -14.01 5.69 -20.98
CA GLY A 255 -13.56 6.97 -21.52
C GLY A 255 -13.52 8.14 -20.51
N LYS A 256 -14.02 7.96 -19.29
CA LYS A 256 -14.11 8.97 -18.24
C LYS A 256 -13.37 8.46 -17.01
N VAL A 257 -12.22 9.06 -16.67
CA VAL A 257 -11.30 8.53 -15.64
C VAL A 257 -11.09 9.52 -14.51
N LEU A 258 -11.35 9.06 -13.27
CA LEU A 258 -11.03 9.72 -12.03
C LEU A 258 -9.92 8.95 -11.31
N LEU A 259 -8.79 9.59 -11.04
CA LEU A 259 -7.69 9.07 -10.27
C LEU A 259 -7.77 9.62 -8.83
N VAL A 260 -7.71 8.75 -7.81
CA VAL A 260 -7.89 9.15 -6.41
C VAL A 260 -6.73 8.68 -5.56
N THR A 261 -6.11 9.59 -4.80
CA THR A 261 -5.07 9.27 -3.79
C THR A 261 -5.17 10.19 -2.58
N GLU A 262 -4.66 9.74 -1.43
CA GLU A 262 -4.48 10.58 -0.24
C GLU A 262 -3.21 11.43 -0.32
N ASP A 263 -2.23 10.99 -1.10
CA ASP A 263 -0.98 11.71 -1.35
C ASP A 263 -1.21 13.06 -2.03
N ASN A 264 -0.18 13.90 -2.12
CA ASN A 264 -0.23 15.16 -2.85
C ASN A 264 -0.59 14.95 -4.31
N LYS A 265 -1.15 15.98 -4.94
CA LYS A 265 -1.52 15.90 -6.36
C LYS A 265 -0.29 15.83 -7.27
N GLU A 266 0.72 16.64 -6.97
CA GLU A 266 1.94 16.74 -7.78
C GLU A 266 2.95 15.66 -7.34
N GLY A 267 3.52 14.95 -8.31
CA GLY A 267 4.51 13.90 -8.06
C GLY A 267 3.97 12.59 -7.48
N SER A 268 2.64 12.45 -7.29
CA SER A 268 2.06 11.19 -6.81
C SER A 268 2.13 10.07 -7.85
N ILE A 269 1.91 8.84 -7.40
CA ILE A 269 1.77 7.63 -8.25
C ILE A 269 0.74 7.85 -9.37
N LEU A 270 -0.32 8.59 -9.10
CA LEU A 270 -1.38 8.83 -10.07
C LEU A 270 -0.94 9.75 -11.22
N SER A 271 0.17 10.45 -11.10
CA SER A 271 0.76 11.18 -12.22
C SER A 271 1.31 10.22 -13.27
N GLU A 272 1.92 9.12 -12.86
CA GLU A 272 2.35 8.04 -13.77
C GLU A 272 1.16 7.30 -14.37
N VAL A 273 0.13 7.00 -13.58
CA VAL A 273 -1.12 6.40 -14.08
C VAL A 273 -1.76 7.29 -15.16
N ALA A 274 -1.79 8.61 -14.93
CA ALA A 274 -2.30 9.56 -15.91
C ALA A 274 -1.44 9.58 -17.19
N ALA A 275 -0.12 9.46 -17.08
CA ALA A 275 0.78 9.37 -18.24
C ALA A 275 0.51 8.11 -19.05
N ILE A 276 0.41 6.94 -18.41
CA ILE A 276 0.07 5.66 -19.06
C ILE A 276 -1.26 5.78 -19.83
N ILE A 277 -2.28 6.37 -19.22
CA ILE A 277 -3.59 6.57 -19.88
C ILE A 277 -3.46 7.53 -21.07
N ALA A 278 -2.73 8.63 -20.92
CA ALA A 278 -2.52 9.58 -22.00
C ALA A 278 -1.74 8.98 -23.17
N GLU A 279 -0.76 8.13 -22.92
CA GLU A 279 0.04 7.47 -23.94
C GLU A 279 -0.74 6.39 -24.73
N HIS A 280 -1.65 5.68 -24.05
CA HIS A 280 -2.28 4.49 -24.63
C HIS A 280 -3.77 4.65 -24.95
N CYS A 281 -4.49 5.57 -24.28
CA CYS A 281 -5.95 5.69 -24.37
C CYS A 281 -6.40 7.10 -24.80
N LEU A 282 -5.51 7.98 -25.26
CA LEU A 282 -5.85 9.39 -25.54
C LEU A 282 -7.10 9.55 -26.42
N PHE A 283 -7.25 8.74 -27.47
CA PHE A 283 -8.37 8.81 -28.41
C PHE A 283 -9.62 8.06 -27.96
N GLU A 284 -9.56 7.40 -26.82
CA GLU A 284 -10.67 6.66 -26.20
C GLU A 284 -11.28 7.44 -25.03
N LEU A 285 -10.70 8.61 -24.70
CA LEU A 285 -11.18 9.47 -23.62
C LEU A 285 -12.30 10.38 -24.08
N ASP A 286 -13.43 10.33 -23.37
CA ASP A 286 -14.59 11.22 -23.57
C ASP A 286 -14.52 12.48 -22.70
N ALA A 287 -13.59 12.52 -21.74
CA ALA A 287 -13.38 13.65 -20.84
C ALA A 287 -11.89 13.78 -20.44
N PRO A 288 -11.45 14.97 -20.00
CA PRO A 288 -10.12 15.11 -19.40
C PRO A 288 -9.95 14.20 -18.18
N ILE A 289 -8.78 13.57 -18.02
CA ILE A 289 -8.45 12.80 -16.83
C ILE A 289 -8.53 13.71 -15.60
N GLN A 290 -9.34 13.36 -14.62
CA GLN A 290 -9.45 14.09 -13.37
C GLN A 290 -8.60 13.42 -12.27
N ARG A 291 -7.93 14.24 -11.46
CA ARG A 291 -7.17 13.77 -10.30
C ARG A 291 -7.71 14.41 -9.04
N LEU A 292 -8.17 13.58 -8.09
CA LEU A 292 -8.56 13.97 -6.75
C LEU A 292 -7.48 13.48 -5.78
N ALA A 293 -6.79 14.41 -5.15
CA ALA A 293 -5.64 14.14 -4.28
C ALA A 293 -5.66 15.02 -3.04
N GLY A 294 -4.77 14.75 -2.09
CA GLY A 294 -4.49 15.67 -1.00
C GLY A 294 -3.99 17.03 -1.53
N PRO A 295 -4.21 18.13 -0.82
CA PRO A 295 -3.69 19.44 -1.20
C PRO A 295 -2.18 19.46 -1.10
N ASP A 296 -1.53 20.27 -1.96
CA ASP A 296 -0.07 20.46 -1.95
C ASP A 296 0.34 21.38 -0.79
N VAL A 297 0.37 20.81 0.40
CA VAL A 297 0.83 21.48 1.64
C VAL A 297 1.86 20.60 2.32
N PRO A 298 2.80 21.19 3.10
CA PRO A 298 3.96 20.47 3.62
C PRO A 298 3.64 19.30 4.56
N ALA A 299 2.45 19.28 5.17
CA ALA A 299 2.09 18.24 6.12
C ALA A 299 0.58 18.19 6.43
N MET A 300 0.13 17.03 6.92
CA MET A 300 -1.22 16.83 7.45
C MET A 300 -1.45 17.74 8.67
N PRO A 301 -2.53 18.55 8.69
CA PRO A 301 -2.86 19.38 9.84
C PRO A 301 -3.27 18.56 11.07
N TYR A 302 -2.99 19.09 12.27
CA TYR A 302 -3.41 18.46 13.53
C TYR A 302 -4.89 18.71 13.86
N ALA A 303 -5.37 19.94 13.61
CA ALA A 303 -6.75 20.31 13.97
C ALA A 303 -7.77 19.44 13.18
N PRO A 304 -8.76 18.82 13.86
CA PRO A 304 -9.70 17.87 13.21
C PRO A 304 -10.43 18.47 12.01
N THR A 305 -10.80 19.74 12.04
CA THR A 305 -11.47 20.42 10.93
C THR A 305 -10.57 20.59 9.72
N MET A 306 -9.28 20.86 9.94
CA MET A 306 -8.28 20.99 8.87
C MET A 306 -7.87 19.62 8.33
N GLU A 307 -7.69 18.61 9.21
CA GLU A 307 -7.43 17.23 8.78
C GLU A 307 -8.59 16.72 7.91
N LYS A 308 -9.85 16.94 8.32
CA LYS A 308 -11.03 16.61 7.50
C LYS A 308 -11.04 17.34 6.15
N PHE A 309 -10.57 18.58 6.11
CA PHE A 309 -10.42 19.32 4.86
C PHE A 309 -9.35 18.69 3.96
N TYR A 310 -8.23 18.28 4.54
CA TYR A 310 -7.13 17.62 3.83
C TYR A 310 -7.55 16.27 3.26
N MET A 311 -8.08 15.40 4.11
CA MET A 311 -8.37 14.00 3.81
C MET A 311 -9.32 13.81 2.62
N ILE A 312 -9.08 12.78 1.84
CA ILE A 312 -10.02 12.23 0.88
C ILE A 312 -11.25 11.67 1.62
N SER A 313 -12.43 11.82 1.04
CA SER A 313 -13.65 11.30 1.62
C SER A 313 -14.63 10.82 0.53
N PRO A 314 -15.62 9.97 0.89
CA PRO A 314 -16.66 9.57 -0.06
C PRO A 314 -17.38 10.74 -0.72
N GLU A 315 -17.65 11.82 0.02
CA GLU A 315 -18.35 13.01 -0.49
C GLU A 315 -17.50 13.79 -1.52
N LYS A 316 -16.18 13.85 -1.31
CA LYS A 316 -15.27 14.48 -2.28
C LYS A 316 -15.19 13.66 -3.56
N ILE A 317 -15.10 12.33 -3.44
CA ILE A 317 -15.05 11.40 -4.57
C ILE A 317 -16.38 11.45 -5.32
N GLU A 318 -17.51 11.35 -4.64
CA GLU A 318 -18.83 11.46 -5.24
C GLU A 318 -19.00 12.74 -6.06
N ARG A 319 -18.59 13.88 -5.50
CA ARG A 319 -18.65 15.17 -6.20
C ARG A 319 -17.80 15.16 -7.46
N ALA A 320 -16.58 14.64 -7.41
CA ALA A 320 -15.70 14.56 -8.57
C ALA A 320 -16.27 13.63 -9.65
N MET A 321 -16.84 12.48 -9.26
CA MET A 321 -17.51 11.56 -10.17
C MET A 321 -18.72 12.20 -10.85
N ARG A 322 -19.56 12.94 -10.10
CA ARG A 322 -20.72 13.67 -10.68
C ARG A 322 -20.28 14.73 -11.69
N GLN A 323 -19.19 15.45 -11.41
CA GLN A 323 -18.63 16.42 -12.36
C GLN A 323 -18.13 15.74 -13.61
N LEU A 324 -17.47 14.59 -13.48
CA LEU A 324 -16.94 13.83 -14.61
C LEU A 324 -18.08 13.18 -15.43
N ALA A 325 -19.15 12.72 -14.78
CA ALA A 325 -20.32 12.15 -15.48
C ALA A 325 -21.02 13.16 -16.38
N ALA A 326 -20.93 14.44 -16.04
CA ALA A 326 -21.59 15.52 -16.79
C ALA A 326 -20.90 15.89 -18.12
N PHE A 327 -19.70 15.37 -18.39
CA PHE A 327 -19.06 15.46 -19.70
C PHE A 327 -19.76 14.55 -20.71
#